data_4ba7fcdb879b0c8368721fb3e97942b5
#
_entry.id   4ba7fcdb879b0c8368721fb3e97942b5
#
_cell.length_a   1.000
_cell.length_b   1.000
_cell.length_c   1.000
_cell.angle_alpha   90.00
_cell.angle_beta   90.00
_cell.angle_gamma   90.00
#
_symmetry.space_group_name_H-M   'P 1'
#
loop_
_entity.id
_entity.type
_entity.pdbx_description
1 polymer ?
#
loop_
_entity_poly.entity_id
_entity_poly.type
_entity_poly.pdbx_seq_one_letter_code
_entity_poly.pdbx_strand_id
1 'polypeptide(L)'
;MSNLKENIIDEIKKIYDPEIPVNIYELGLIYRIDVQEDNKINVEMTLTSPNCPVAESLPIKVKEHIMKVEGVKDVELKLVWDPPWTKDKMSDAAKLELNL
;
A
#
# COMPACT_ATOMS: atom_id res chain seq x y z
N MET A 1 -3.94 -22.94 4.22
CA MET A 1 -3.54 -22.40 2.91
C MET A 1 -3.23 -20.92 3.04
N SER A 2 -2.07 -20.52 2.57
CA SER A 2 -1.75 -19.11 2.56
C SER A 2 -2.57 -18.41 1.47
N ASN A 3 -3.23 -17.33 1.85
CA ASN A 3 -3.96 -16.50 0.91
C ASN A 3 -2.95 -15.55 0.28
N LEU A 4 -2.87 -15.56 -1.04
CA LEU A 4 -1.92 -14.70 -1.75
C LEU A 4 -2.13 -13.21 -1.40
N LYS A 5 -3.39 -12.80 -1.29
CA LYS A 5 -3.73 -11.43 -0.91
C LYS A 5 -3.19 -11.09 0.48
N GLU A 6 -3.32 -12.00 1.44
CA GLU A 6 -2.80 -11.77 2.78
C GLU A 6 -1.29 -11.65 2.79
N ASN A 7 -0.60 -12.46 1.99
CA ASN A 7 0.85 -12.40 1.87
C ASN A 7 1.29 -11.06 1.28
N ILE A 8 0.53 -10.56 0.32
CA ILE A 8 0.79 -9.24 -0.28
C ILE A 8 0.59 -8.15 0.76
N ILE A 9 -0.48 -8.22 1.54
CA ILE A 9 -0.74 -7.25 2.60
C ILE A 9 0.38 -7.26 3.64
N ASP A 10 0.83 -8.44 4.04
CA ASP A 10 1.94 -8.56 5.00
C ASP A 10 3.21 -7.92 4.46
N GLU A 11 3.47 -8.07 3.17
CA GLU A 11 4.64 -7.45 2.56
C GLU A 11 4.50 -5.92 2.51
N ILE A 12 3.29 -5.42 2.20
CA ILE A 12 3.03 -3.98 2.19
C ILE A 12 3.21 -3.37 3.58
N LYS A 13 2.83 -4.10 4.62
CA LYS A 13 2.99 -3.63 6.00
C LYS A 13 4.44 -3.44 6.43
N LYS A 14 5.39 -3.91 5.66
CA LYS A 14 6.82 -3.67 5.90
C LYS A 14 7.29 -2.33 5.34
N ILE A 15 6.45 -1.65 4.58
CA ILE A 15 6.81 -0.38 3.93
C ILE A 15 6.26 0.76 4.78
N TYR A 16 7.14 1.69 5.16
CA TYR A 16 6.77 2.84 5.99
C TYR A 16 6.90 4.12 5.19
N ASP A 17 5.98 5.06 5.45
CA ASP A 17 6.12 6.42 4.95
C ASP A 17 7.32 7.05 5.67
N PRO A 18 8.23 7.72 4.95
CA PRO A 18 9.42 8.28 5.58
C PRO A 18 9.13 9.41 6.57
N GLU A 19 7.96 10.02 6.49
CA GLU A 19 7.59 11.14 7.37
C GLU A 19 6.71 10.71 8.53
N ILE A 20 6.08 9.53 8.44
CA ILE A 20 5.11 9.06 9.43
C ILE A 20 5.53 7.66 9.89
N PRO A 21 5.70 7.42 11.21
CA PRO A 21 6.21 6.15 11.71
C PRO A 21 5.14 5.04 11.73
N VAL A 22 4.36 4.94 10.67
CA VAL A 22 3.31 3.93 10.50
C VAL A 22 3.43 3.36 9.09
N ASN A 23 3.21 2.06 8.94
CA ASN A 23 3.28 1.45 7.62
C ASN A 23 2.15 1.97 6.73
N ILE A 24 2.39 1.90 5.42
CA ILE A 24 1.47 2.52 4.45
C ILE A 24 0.12 1.83 4.38
N TYR A 25 0.05 0.54 4.73
CA TYR A 25 -1.24 -0.15 4.75
C TYR A 25 -2.13 0.39 5.85
N GLU A 26 -1.59 0.56 7.06
CA GLU A 26 -2.34 1.10 8.19
C GLU A 26 -2.65 2.58 8.01
N LEU A 27 -1.84 3.31 7.24
CA LEU A 27 -2.13 4.69 6.89
C LEU A 27 -3.34 4.84 5.97
N GLY A 28 -3.76 3.73 5.33
CA GLY A 28 -4.89 3.79 4.40
C GLY A 28 -4.50 4.28 3.01
N LEU A 29 -3.23 4.14 2.64
CA LEU A 29 -2.77 4.55 1.31
C LEU A 29 -3.11 3.52 0.24
N ILE A 30 -3.37 2.28 0.61
CA ILE A 30 -3.71 1.21 -0.33
C ILE A 30 -5.23 1.13 -0.41
N TYR A 31 -5.78 1.51 -1.55
CA TYR A 31 -7.23 1.55 -1.74
C TYR A 31 -7.79 0.24 -2.25
N ARG A 32 -7.02 -0.49 -3.05
CA ARG A 32 -7.50 -1.73 -3.63
C ARG A 32 -6.35 -2.68 -3.93
N ILE A 33 -6.56 -3.96 -3.64
CA ILE A 33 -5.67 -5.04 -4.03
C ILE A 33 -6.56 -6.09 -4.70
N ASP A 34 -6.31 -6.32 -5.98
CA ASP A 34 -7.09 -7.25 -6.78
C ASP A 34 -6.17 -8.36 -7.29
N VAL A 35 -6.41 -9.59 -6.83
CA VAL A 35 -5.65 -10.76 -7.26
C VAL A 35 -6.41 -11.45 -8.38
N GLN A 36 -5.84 -11.46 -9.58
CA GLN A 36 -6.48 -12.04 -10.74
C GLN A 36 -6.14 -13.54 -10.89
N GLU A 37 -6.87 -14.23 -11.73
CA GLU A 37 -6.74 -15.68 -11.89
C GLU A 37 -5.34 -16.13 -12.30
N ASP A 38 -4.64 -15.33 -13.04
CA ASP A 38 -3.28 -15.64 -13.50
C ASP A 38 -2.21 -15.18 -12.50
N ASN A 39 -2.61 -14.85 -11.28
CA ASN A 39 -1.73 -14.32 -10.23
C ASN A 39 -1.11 -12.97 -10.60
N LYS A 40 -1.77 -12.26 -11.47
CA LYS A 40 -1.45 -10.87 -11.75
C LYS A 40 -2.16 -10.00 -10.71
N ILE A 41 -1.45 -9.05 -10.15
CA ILE A 41 -1.95 -8.23 -9.05
C ILE A 41 -2.19 -6.81 -9.54
N ASN A 42 -3.39 -6.31 -9.32
CA ASN A 42 -3.73 -4.91 -9.58
C ASN A 42 -3.84 -4.20 -8.23
N VAL A 43 -3.09 -3.13 -8.07
CA VAL A 43 -3.09 -2.34 -6.84
C VAL A 43 -3.43 -0.89 -7.18
N GLU A 44 -4.36 -0.32 -6.43
CA GLU A 44 -4.64 1.10 -6.47
C GLU A 44 -4.22 1.70 -5.14
N MET A 45 -3.40 2.74 -5.19
CA MET A 45 -2.92 3.41 -3.99
C MET A 45 -2.90 4.92 -4.18
N THR A 46 -2.81 5.63 -3.07
CA THR A 46 -2.66 7.08 -3.09
C THR A 46 -1.49 7.48 -2.20
N LEU A 47 -1.23 8.77 -2.12
CA LEU A 47 -0.21 9.35 -1.26
C LEU A 47 -0.85 10.41 -0.38
N THR A 48 -0.16 10.76 0.72
CA THR A 48 -0.68 11.76 1.65
C THR A 48 -0.69 13.16 1.05
N SER A 49 0.15 13.41 0.06
CA SER A 49 0.24 14.69 -0.62
C SER A 49 0.75 14.50 -2.04
N PRO A 50 0.15 15.18 -3.04
CA PRO A 50 0.65 15.10 -4.42
C PRO A 50 2.02 15.75 -4.59
N ASN A 51 2.42 16.59 -3.65
CA ASN A 51 3.72 17.26 -3.70
C ASN A 51 4.78 16.56 -2.86
N CYS A 52 4.48 15.37 -2.36
CA CYS A 52 5.42 14.62 -1.53
C CYS A 52 6.62 14.17 -2.36
N PRO A 53 7.87 14.36 -1.87
CA PRO A 53 9.05 13.92 -2.61
C PRO A 53 9.08 12.40 -2.86
N VAL A 54 8.33 11.62 -2.08
CA VAL A 54 8.26 10.16 -2.26
C VAL A 54 7.22 9.75 -3.29
N ALA A 55 6.57 10.71 -3.95
CA ALA A 55 5.51 10.42 -4.93
C ALA A 55 6.01 9.51 -6.07
N GLU A 56 7.29 9.56 -6.39
CA GLU A 56 7.87 8.73 -7.44
C GLU A 56 8.48 7.45 -6.90
N SER A 57 9.01 7.46 -5.68
CA SER A 57 9.75 6.32 -5.13
C SER A 57 8.87 5.34 -4.37
N LEU A 58 7.83 5.81 -3.69
CA LEU A 58 6.99 4.94 -2.87
C LEU A 58 6.21 3.91 -3.70
N PRO A 59 5.56 4.29 -4.80
CA PRO A 59 4.89 3.30 -5.64
C PRO A 59 5.83 2.24 -6.19
N ILE A 60 7.05 2.63 -6.58
CA ILE A 60 8.06 1.69 -7.05
C ILE A 60 8.41 0.69 -5.96
N LYS A 61 8.61 1.18 -4.74
CA LYS A 61 8.92 0.34 -3.58
C LYS A 61 7.81 -0.66 -3.30
N VAL A 62 6.55 -0.22 -3.35
CA VAL A 62 5.40 -1.09 -3.17
C VAL A 62 5.38 -2.20 -4.21
N LYS A 63 5.56 -1.83 -5.47
CA LYS A 63 5.59 -2.81 -6.56
C LYS A 63 6.71 -3.83 -6.36
N GLU A 64 7.90 -3.37 -6.01
CA GLU A 64 9.05 -4.26 -5.78
C GLU A 64 8.78 -5.24 -4.65
N HIS A 65 8.19 -4.77 -3.55
CA HIS A 65 7.87 -5.63 -2.42
C HIS A 65 6.82 -6.69 -2.79
N ILE A 66 5.80 -6.30 -3.54
CA ILE A 66 4.76 -7.23 -3.96
C ILE A 66 5.33 -8.28 -4.92
N MET A 67 6.23 -7.87 -5.81
CA MET A 67 6.86 -8.81 -6.74
C MET A 67 7.70 -9.88 -6.05
N LYS A 68 8.14 -9.63 -4.82
CA LYS A 68 8.90 -10.61 -4.03
C LYS A 68 8.02 -11.67 -3.41
N VAL A 69 6.71 -11.47 -3.39
CA VAL A 69 5.78 -12.45 -2.81
C VAL A 69 5.73 -13.67 -3.71
N GLU A 70 5.92 -14.85 -3.12
CA GLU A 70 5.87 -16.10 -3.85
C GLU A 70 4.48 -16.30 -4.44
N GLY A 71 4.43 -16.63 -5.72
CA GLY A 71 3.18 -16.83 -6.43
C GLY A 71 2.72 -15.63 -7.25
N VAL A 72 3.28 -14.46 -7.01
CA VAL A 72 2.95 -13.26 -7.79
C VAL A 72 3.65 -13.34 -9.14
N LYS A 73 2.88 -13.23 -10.22
CA LYS A 73 3.40 -13.28 -11.57
C LYS A 73 3.75 -11.90 -12.09
N ASP A 74 2.88 -10.91 -11.83
CA ASP A 74 3.11 -9.54 -12.27
C ASP A 74 2.29 -8.60 -11.37
N VAL A 75 2.70 -7.34 -11.34
CA VAL A 75 2.02 -6.31 -10.54
C VAL A 75 1.79 -5.10 -11.41
N GLU A 76 0.54 -4.65 -11.46
CA GLU A 76 0.19 -3.38 -12.05
C GLU A 76 -0.26 -2.45 -10.92
N LEU A 77 0.48 -1.38 -10.72
CA LEU A 77 0.20 -0.42 -9.65
C LEU A 77 -0.27 0.88 -10.29
N LYS A 78 -1.41 1.36 -9.82
CA LYS A 78 -1.99 2.60 -10.27
C LYS A 78 -2.06 3.59 -9.12
N LEU A 79 -1.54 4.78 -9.33
CA LEU A 79 -1.63 5.86 -8.37
C LEU A 79 -2.91 6.63 -8.63
N VAL A 80 -3.76 6.75 -7.61
CA VAL A 80 -5.04 7.44 -7.72
C VAL A 80 -5.11 8.55 -6.69
N TRP A 81 -5.82 9.62 -7.02
CA TRP A 81 -5.95 10.80 -6.15
C TRP A 81 -7.39 11.05 -5.73
N ASP A 82 -8.31 10.19 -6.13
CA ASP A 82 -9.72 10.29 -5.79
C ASP A 82 -10.22 8.93 -5.29
N PRO A 83 -10.78 8.87 -4.09
CA PRO A 83 -10.94 9.98 -3.14
C PRO A 83 -9.59 10.43 -2.56
N PRO A 84 -9.45 11.70 -2.15
CA PRO A 84 -8.20 12.17 -1.56
C PRO A 84 -7.98 11.53 -0.19
N TRP A 85 -6.71 11.29 0.14
CA TRP A 85 -6.36 10.72 1.43
C TRP A 85 -6.65 11.72 2.55
N THR A 86 -7.21 11.21 3.65
CA THR A 86 -7.40 11.98 4.88
C THR A 86 -7.03 11.10 6.08
N LYS A 87 -6.88 11.73 7.24
CA LYS A 87 -6.58 11.00 8.48
C LYS A 87 -7.64 9.97 8.83
N ASP A 88 -8.86 10.16 8.36
CA ASP A 88 -9.96 9.22 8.61
C ASP A 88 -9.75 7.88 7.93
N LYS A 89 -8.88 7.81 6.94
CA LYS A 89 -8.56 6.56 6.25
C LYS A 89 -7.57 5.70 7.00
N MET A 90 -6.93 6.23 8.04
CA MET A 90 -6.04 5.45 8.89
C MET A 90 -6.79 4.40 9.67
N SER A 91 -6.14 3.27 9.92
CA SER A 91 -6.67 2.27 10.85
C SER A 91 -6.68 2.82 12.28
N ASP A 92 -7.47 2.18 13.14
CA ASP A 92 -7.48 2.56 14.56
C ASP A 92 -6.10 2.40 15.20
N ALA A 93 -5.37 1.35 14.80
CA ALA A 93 -4.01 1.12 15.29
C ALA A 93 -3.08 2.27 14.90
N ALA A 94 -3.19 2.75 13.66
CA ALA A 94 -2.37 3.87 13.18
C ALA A 94 -2.70 5.16 13.92
N LYS A 95 -3.98 5.42 14.14
CA LYS A 95 -4.41 6.61 14.89
C LYS A 95 -3.88 6.57 16.32
N LEU A 96 -3.93 5.42 16.94
CA LEU A 96 -3.42 5.24 18.31
C LEU A 96 -1.92 5.48 18.37
N GLU A 97 -1.17 4.95 17.40
CA GLU A 97 0.28 5.13 17.32
C GLU A 97 0.67 6.60 17.21
N LEU A 98 -0.12 7.39 16.52
CA LEU A 98 0.12 8.81 16.29
C LEU A 98 -0.60 9.73 17.29
N ASN A 99 -1.30 9.15 18.26
CA ASN A 99 -2.07 9.90 19.27
C ASN A 99 -3.16 10.80 18.65
N LEU A 100 -3.83 10.29 17.65
CA LEU A 100 -4.92 11.02 16.99
C LEU A 100 -6.29 10.64 17.55
#